data_5bc5160622c680dcaa0c847bd9686205
#
_entry.id   5bc5160622c680dcaa0c847bd9686205
#
_cell.length_a   1.000
_cell.length_b   1.000
_cell.length_c   1.000
_cell.angle_alpha   90.00
_cell.angle_beta   90.00
_cell.angle_gamma   90.00
#
_symmetry.space_group_name_H-M   'P 1'
#
loop_
_entity.id
_entity.type
_entity.pdbx_description
1 polymer ?
#
loop_
_entity_poly.entity_id
_entity_poly.type
_entity_poly.pdbx_seq_one_letter_code
_entity_poly.pdbx_strand_id
1 'polypeptide(L)'
;TKSRANVGGAMGNNSCGSHSVIYGKTVDQVREMEVILSDSSKAYFEELSGKRLEDKISLDNLEGKIDRDVMSMSSKYYDEINAKYSKVNRRVGGYNLDLVHPNSNKLNLVNIMVGSEGTLAAVRKAKLNLEPLPKYVGLAILHFTDLIESMEATVATLEEGPAAVEHIG
;
A
#
# COMPACT_ATOMS: atom_id res chain seq x y z
N THR A 1 9.13 16.96 -0.35
CA THR A 1 8.71 15.96 0.66
C THR A 1 9.86 15.50 1.55
N LYS A 2 11.06 15.29 0.99
CA LYS A 2 12.25 14.75 1.68
C LYS A 2 12.56 15.42 3.05
N SER A 3 12.34 16.71 3.18
CA SER A 3 12.63 17.49 4.39
C SER A 3 11.43 17.63 5.35
N ARG A 4 10.24 17.17 4.97
CA ARG A 4 8.99 17.42 5.70
C ARG A 4 8.21 16.15 6.05
N ALA A 5 8.41 15.06 5.33
CA ALA A 5 7.74 13.79 5.58
C ALA A 5 8.56 12.90 6.52
N ASN A 6 7.86 12.08 7.28
CA ASN A 6 8.47 10.97 8.01
C ASN A 6 7.90 9.64 7.50
N VAL A 7 8.67 8.57 7.70
CA VAL A 7 8.32 7.23 7.20
C VAL A 7 7.04 6.70 7.86
N GLY A 8 6.87 6.93 9.17
CA GLY A 8 5.67 6.50 9.89
C GLY A 8 4.40 7.17 9.37
N GLY A 9 4.45 8.49 9.09
CA GLY A 9 3.33 9.21 8.47
C GLY A 9 3.04 8.73 7.06
N ALA A 10 4.08 8.47 6.26
CA ALA A 10 3.92 7.93 4.90
C ALA A 10 3.24 6.54 4.92
N MET A 11 3.59 5.68 5.87
CA MET A 11 2.90 4.40 6.07
C MET A 11 1.47 4.60 6.57
N GLY A 12 1.25 5.53 7.52
CA GLY A 12 -0.07 5.80 8.08
C GLY A 12 -1.11 6.17 7.04
N ASN A 13 -0.77 7.06 6.10
CA ASN A 13 -1.69 7.52 5.06
C ASN A 13 -1.52 6.84 3.69
N ASN A 14 -0.69 5.80 3.59
CA ASN A 14 -0.38 5.12 2.34
C ASN A 14 0.06 6.09 1.24
N SER A 15 1.03 6.95 1.56
CA SER A 15 1.48 8.04 0.68
C SER A 15 1.76 7.58 -0.74
N CYS A 16 1.33 8.37 -1.70
CA CYS A 16 1.68 8.25 -3.11
C CYS A 16 1.95 9.65 -3.70
N GLY A 17 2.60 9.70 -4.85
CA GLY A 17 2.94 10.95 -5.54
C GLY A 17 3.15 10.75 -7.03
N SER A 18 3.68 11.77 -7.73
CA SER A 18 3.96 11.69 -9.16
C SER A 18 4.86 10.51 -9.55
N HIS A 19 5.85 10.21 -8.71
CA HIS A 19 6.74 9.06 -8.90
C HIS A 19 6.08 7.70 -8.63
N SER A 20 4.83 7.65 -8.15
CA SER A 20 4.12 6.38 -7.97
C SER A 20 3.78 5.68 -9.29
N VAL A 21 3.98 6.34 -10.43
CA VAL A 21 3.91 5.72 -11.76
C VAL A 21 4.83 4.52 -11.84
N ILE A 22 6.07 4.64 -11.32
CA ILE A 22 7.06 3.54 -11.37
C ILE A 22 7.31 2.89 -10.00
N TYR A 23 7.16 3.65 -8.90
CA TYR A 23 7.49 3.13 -7.56
C TYR A 23 6.27 2.64 -6.77
N GLY A 24 5.08 2.79 -7.32
CA GLY A 24 3.84 2.41 -6.61
C GLY A 24 3.51 3.32 -5.43
N LYS A 25 2.70 2.80 -4.53
CA LYS A 25 2.28 3.43 -3.27
C LYS A 25 3.15 2.93 -2.12
N THR A 26 3.02 3.55 -0.96
CA THR A 26 3.76 3.09 0.24
C THR A 26 3.47 1.63 0.58
N VAL A 27 2.22 1.15 0.44
CA VAL A 27 1.87 -0.25 0.70
C VAL A 27 2.67 -1.24 -0.15
N ASP A 28 3.04 -0.87 -1.36
CA ASP A 28 3.81 -1.71 -2.27
C ASP A 28 5.27 -1.88 -1.82
N GLN A 29 5.75 -0.97 -0.96
CA GLN A 29 7.13 -0.92 -0.48
C GLN A 29 7.31 -1.44 0.96
N VAL A 30 6.24 -1.66 1.73
CA VAL A 30 6.35 -2.18 3.09
C VAL A 30 6.27 -3.70 3.07
N ARG A 31 7.28 -4.36 3.64
CA ARG A 31 7.40 -5.84 3.64
C ARG A 31 6.96 -6.46 4.94
N GLU A 32 7.34 -5.85 6.06
CA GLU A 32 7.11 -6.40 7.40
C GLU A 32 6.88 -5.26 8.39
N MET A 33 6.11 -5.52 9.43
CA MET A 33 5.89 -4.59 10.53
C MET A 33 5.92 -5.30 11.89
N GLU A 34 6.57 -4.68 12.86
CA GLU A 34 6.36 -4.98 14.28
C GLU A 34 5.41 -3.90 14.83
N VAL A 35 4.32 -4.34 15.43
CA VAL A 35 3.28 -3.47 15.95
C VAL A 35 3.00 -3.76 17.44
N ILE A 36 2.40 -2.79 18.12
CA ILE A 36 1.85 -2.93 19.47
C ILE A 36 0.34 -2.90 19.31
N LEU A 37 -0.31 -3.98 19.73
CA LEU A 37 -1.77 -4.14 19.69
C LEU A 37 -2.46 -3.44 20.87
N SER A 38 -3.79 -3.41 20.86
CA SER A 38 -4.60 -2.73 21.88
C SER A 38 -4.48 -3.32 23.29
N ASP A 39 -4.08 -4.58 23.41
CA ASP A 39 -3.80 -5.26 24.67
C ASP A 39 -2.35 -5.07 25.15
N SER A 40 -1.59 -4.20 24.50
CA SER A 40 -0.15 -3.95 24.71
C SER A 40 0.77 -5.11 24.32
N SER A 41 0.25 -6.17 23.72
CA SER A 41 1.08 -7.23 23.15
C SER A 41 1.77 -6.77 21.89
N LYS A 42 2.89 -7.42 21.55
CA LYS A 42 3.61 -7.21 20.30
C LYS A 42 3.16 -8.25 19.29
N ALA A 43 2.91 -7.82 18.07
CA ALA A 43 2.63 -8.68 16.94
C ALA A 43 3.60 -8.39 15.78
N TYR A 44 3.83 -9.38 14.95
CA TYR A 44 4.71 -9.28 13.80
C TYR A 44 3.95 -9.64 12.51
N PHE A 45 3.79 -8.66 11.64
CA PHE A 45 3.04 -8.79 10.40
C PHE A 45 3.99 -8.86 9.20
N GLU A 46 3.77 -9.86 8.38
CA GLU A 46 4.48 -10.13 7.13
C GLU A 46 3.57 -10.95 6.20
N GLU A 47 4.01 -11.23 4.98
CA GLU A 47 3.29 -12.19 4.13
C GLU A 47 3.42 -13.60 4.71
N LEU A 48 2.29 -14.20 5.06
CA LEU A 48 2.17 -15.55 5.59
C LEU A 48 1.53 -16.47 4.56
N SER A 49 2.03 -17.72 4.48
CA SER A 49 1.45 -18.76 3.65
C SER A 49 1.75 -20.15 4.22
N GLY A 50 0.98 -21.17 3.80
CA GLY A 50 1.17 -22.55 4.18
C GLY A 50 1.24 -22.73 5.69
N LYS A 51 2.20 -23.53 6.17
CA LYS A 51 2.34 -23.86 7.60
C LYS A 51 2.49 -22.62 8.50
N ARG A 52 3.19 -21.58 8.04
CA ARG A 52 3.36 -20.34 8.84
C ARG A 52 2.02 -19.62 9.07
N LEU A 53 1.14 -19.64 8.10
CA LEU A 53 -0.22 -19.11 8.25
C LEU A 53 -1.05 -19.98 9.21
N GLU A 54 -1.00 -21.29 9.05
CA GLU A 54 -1.67 -22.24 9.96
C GLU A 54 -1.22 -22.06 11.40
N ASP A 55 0.08 -21.95 11.65
CA ASP A 55 0.64 -21.72 12.98
C ASP A 55 0.13 -20.39 13.57
N LYS A 56 0.07 -19.31 12.77
CA LYS A 56 -0.41 -17.99 13.21
C LYS A 56 -1.90 -17.99 13.55
N ILE A 57 -2.74 -18.53 12.69
CA ILE A 57 -4.19 -18.59 12.95
C ILE A 57 -4.56 -19.53 14.10
N SER A 58 -3.67 -20.46 14.48
CA SER A 58 -3.87 -21.35 15.64
C SER A 58 -3.53 -20.71 16.99
N LEU A 59 -2.90 -19.52 17.00
CA LEU A 59 -2.56 -18.83 18.24
C LEU A 59 -3.83 -18.46 19.02
N ASP A 60 -3.82 -18.77 20.32
CA ASP A 60 -4.88 -18.37 21.26
C ASP A 60 -4.53 -17.04 21.94
N ASN A 61 -4.32 -15.99 21.13
CA ASN A 61 -4.05 -14.63 21.57
C ASN A 61 -4.69 -13.64 20.61
N LEU A 62 -4.54 -12.33 20.89
CA LEU A 62 -5.14 -11.27 20.07
C LEU A 62 -4.61 -11.28 18.63
N GLU A 63 -3.32 -11.57 18.41
CA GLU A 63 -2.74 -11.66 17.08
C GLU A 63 -3.43 -12.75 16.24
N GLY A 64 -3.50 -14.00 16.75
CA GLY A 64 -4.17 -15.08 16.04
C GLY A 64 -5.68 -14.85 15.82
N LYS A 65 -6.34 -14.16 16.78
CA LYS A 65 -7.74 -13.74 16.59
C LYS A 65 -7.86 -12.75 15.43
N ILE A 66 -6.99 -11.75 15.33
CA ILE A 66 -6.99 -10.77 14.24
C ILE A 66 -6.80 -11.49 12.90
N ASP A 67 -5.84 -12.41 12.79
CA ASP A 67 -5.58 -13.15 11.56
C ASP A 67 -6.83 -13.94 11.11
N ARG A 68 -7.49 -14.67 12.03
CA ARG A 68 -8.73 -15.40 11.75
C ARG A 68 -9.87 -14.47 11.34
N ASP A 69 -10.07 -13.37 12.07
CA ASP A 69 -11.17 -12.44 11.82
C ASP A 69 -11.01 -11.75 10.45
N VAL A 70 -9.79 -11.32 10.09
CA VAL A 70 -9.51 -10.70 8.80
C VAL A 70 -9.72 -11.69 7.65
N MET A 71 -9.25 -12.93 7.77
CA MET A 71 -9.51 -13.98 6.76
C MET A 71 -11.00 -14.25 6.60
N SER A 72 -11.73 -14.35 7.71
CA SER A 72 -13.19 -14.58 7.68
C SER A 72 -13.92 -13.42 7.02
N MET A 73 -13.58 -12.17 7.40
CA MET A 73 -14.20 -10.98 6.81
C MET A 73 -13.86 -10.84 5.33
N SER A 74 -12.62 -11.08 4.91
CA SER A 74 -12.24 -10.99 3.50
C SER A 74 -13.01 -12.00 2.65
N SER A 75 -13.23 -13.22 3.15
CA SER A 75 -14.04 -14.23 2.47
C SER A 75 -15.52 -13.83 2.41
N LYS A 76 -16.07 -13.39 3.53
CA LYS A 76 -17.49 -13.03 3.63
C LYS A 76 -17.88 -11.86 2.74
N TYR A 77 -17.01 -10.85 2.63
CA TYR A 77 -17.31 -9.60 1.92
C TYR A 77 -16.55 -9.47 0.59
N TYR A 78 -15.99 -10.54 0.06
CA TYR A 78 -15.13 -10.52 -1.12
C TYR A 78 -15.80 -9.84 -2.33
N ASP A 79 -17.02 -10.26 -2.67
CA ASP A 79 -17.74 -9.71 -3.83
C ASP A 79 -18.08 -8.23 -3.64
N GLU A 80 -18.44 -7.84 -2.43
CA GLU A 80 -18.76 -6.45 -2.10
C GLU A 80 -17.50 -5.57 -2.18
N ILE A 81 -16.38 -6.04 -1.64
CA ILE A 81 -15.07 -5.35 -1.73
C ILE A 81 -14.71 -5.18 -3.20
N ASN A 82 -14.78 -6.24 -4.00
CA ASN A 82 -14.44 -6.18 -5.42
C ASN A 82 -15.33 -5.22 -6.21
N ALA A 83 -16.61 -5.13 -5.87
CA ALA A 83 -17.56 -4.26 -6.54
C ALA A 83 -17.38 -2.78 -6.17
N LYS A 84 -17.07 -2.50 -4.89
CA LYS A 84 -17.04 -1.12 -4.37
C LYS A 84 -15.67 -0.45 -4.42
N TYR A 85 -14.59 -1.22 -4.37
CA TYR A 85 -13.25 -0.65 -4.38
C TYR A 85 -12.89 -0.12 -5.76
N SER A 86 -12.53 1.16 -5.82
CA SER A 86 -12.08 1.81 -7.04
C SER A 86 -10.81 1.15 -7.59
N LYS A 87 -10.77 0.94 -8.90
CA LYS A 87 -9.63 0.33 -9.60
C LYS A 87 -8.58 1.36 -10.05
N VAL A 88 -8.65 2.61 -9.58
CA VAL A 88 -7.64 3.61 -9.88
C VAL A 88 -6.32 3.33 -9.16
N ASN A 89 -5.19 3.52 -9.84
CA ASN A 89 -3.86 3.17 -9.34
C ASN A 89 -3.49 3.90 -8.03
N ARG A 90 -3.93 5.15 -7.86
CA ARG A 90 -3.59 5.99 -6.70
C ARG A 90 -4.69 6.04 -5.64
N ARG A 91 -5.47 4.97 -5.49
CA ARG A 91 -6.40 4.87 -4.37
C ARG A 91 -5.60 4.66 -3.07
N VAL A 92 -5.70 5.61 -2.15
CA VAL A 92 -5.00 5.58 -0.86
C VAL A 92 -5.91 5.85 0.34
N GLY A 93 -7.18 6.16 0.11
CA GLY A 93 -8.15 6.39 1.19
C GLY A 93 -8.70 5.11 1.79
N GLY A 94 -8.72 5.03 3.12
CA GLY A 94 -9.25 3.89 3.88
C GLY A 94 -8.34 2.65 3.87
N TYR A 95 -8.85 1.58 4.49
CA TYR A 95 -8.11 0.32 4.57
C TYR A 95 -8.03 -0.39 3.21
N ASN A 96 -6.92 -1.04 2.92
CA ASN A 96 -6.71 -1.77 1.67
C ASN A 96 -7.26 -3.20 1.77
N LEU A 97 -8.56 -3.36 2.01
CA LEU A 97 -9.19 -4.69 2.14
C LEU A 97 -9.15 -5.49 0.83
N ASP A 98 -9.10 -4.80 -0.29
CA ASP A 98 -8.95 -5.37 -1.63
C ASP A 98 -7.58 -6.04 -1.87
N LEU A 99 -6.59 -5.81 -1.01
CA LEU A 99 -5.30 -6.50 -1.03
C LEU A 99 -5.28 -7.78 -0.17
N VAL A 100 -6.39 -8.14 0.44
CA VAL A 100 -6.55 -9.39 1.19
C VAL A 100 -7.45 -10.33 0.40
N HIS A 101 -6.85 -11.29 -0.28
CA HIS A 101 -7.56 -12.24 -1.14
C HIS A 101 -7.85 -13.55 -0.40
N PRO A 102 -9.12 -13.91 -0.16
CA PRO A 102 -9.49 -15.09 0.61
C PRO A 102 -9.01 -16.41 -0.02
N ASN A 103 -8.86 -16.45 -1.34
CA ASN A 103 -8.48 -17.65 -2.09
C ASN A 103 -6.99 -17.76 -2.40
N SER A 104 -6.16 -16.85 -1.85
CA SER A 104 -4.73 -16.82 -2.18
C SER A 104 -3.88 -17.78 -1.37
N ASN A 105 -4.44 -18.47 -0.37
CA ASN A 105 -3.68 -19.20 0.66
C ASN A 105 -2.57 -18.35 1.32
N LYS A 106 -2.73 -17.04 1.28
CA LYS A 106 -1.80 -16.06 1.83
C LYS A 106 -2.55 -15.01 2.63
N LEU A 107 -1.91 -14.52 3.67
CA LEU A 107 -2.39 -13.37 4.45
C LEU A 107 -1.22 -12.39 4.64
N ASN A 108 -1.47 -11.12 4.41
CA ASN A 108 -0.52 -10.06 4.72
C ASN A 108 -1.22 -8.88 5.39
N LEU A 109 -1.19 -8.83 6.70
CA LEU A 109 -1.81 -7.75 7.49
C LEU A 109 -1.09 -6.41 7.32
N VAL A 110 0.15 -6.39 6.81
CA VAL A 110 0.84 -5.14 6.46
C VAL A 110 0.02 -4.32 5.47
N ASN A 111 -0.67 -4.98 4.53
CA ASN A 111 -1.51 -4.32 3.54
C ASN A 111 -2.66 -3.51 4.17
N ILE A 112 -3.23 -3.99 5.28
CA ILE A 112 -4.30 -3.28 6.02
C ILE A 112 -3.71 -2.20 6.93
N MET A 113 -2.54 -2.47 7.52
CA MET A 113 -1.86 -1.53 8.41
C MET A 113 -1.40 -0.26 7.70
N VAL A 114 -0.90 -0.39 6.45
CA VAL A 114 -0.56 0.76 5.62
C VAL A 114 -1.85 1.45 5.17
N GLY A 115 -1.99 2.72 5.50
CA GLY A 115 -3.22 3.50 5.26
C GLY A 115 -4.22 3.46 6.43
N SER A 116 -3.86 2.85 7.57
CA SER A 116 -4.74 2.79 8.74
C SER A 116 -4.75 4.05 9.60
N GLU A 117 -3.85 4.98 9.35
CA GLU A 117 -3.74 6.28 10.05
C GLU A 117 -3.70 6.14 11.59
N GLY A 118 -3.07 5.06 12.08
CA GLY A 118 -2.92 4.78 13.51
C GLY A 118 -4.19 4.26 14.20
N THR A 119 -5.24 3.92 13.47
CA THR A 119 -6.53 3.46 14.04
C THR A 119 -6.52 2.00 14.47
N LEU A 120 -5.59 1.18 13.98
CA LEU A 120 -5.56 -0.28 14.22
C LEU A 120 -4.52 -0.70 15.26
N ALA A 121 -3.30 -0.20 15.12
CA ALA A 121 -2.20 -0.52 16.03
C ALA A 121 -1.09 0.54 15.96
N ALA A 122 -0.18 0.54 16.94
CA ALA A 122 1.00 1.40 16.91
C ALA A 122 2.17 0.69 16.22
N VAL A 123 2.66 1.23 15.12
CA VAL A 123 3.81 0.67 14.40
C VAL A 123 5.11 1.03 15.14
N ARG A 124 5.87 0.02 15.54
CA ARG A 124 7.17 0.16 16.21
C ARG A 124 8.35 0.08 15.27
N LYS A 125 8.31 -0.88 14.34
CA LYS A 125 9.33 -1.10 13.31
C LYS A 125 8.67 -1.47 11.99
N ALA A 126 9.34 -1.14 10.89
CA ALA A 126 8.95 -1.61 9.58
C ALA A 126 10.19 -1.99 8.76
N LYS A 127 10.04 -2.96 7.88
CA LYS A 127 11.00 -3.34 6.86
C LYS A 127 10.48 -2.84 5.52
N LEU A 128 11.27 -2.01 4.87
CA LEU A 128 10.93 -1.39 3.61
C LEU A 128 11.77 -1.98 2.48
N ASN A 129 11.17 -2.11 1.32
CA ASN A 129 11.90 -2.26 0.08
C ASN A 129 12.66 -0.96 -0.22
N LEU A 130 13.82 -1.06 -0.85
CA LEU A 130 14.62 0.09 -1.27
C LEU A 130 14.75 0.08 -2.78
N GLU A 131 14.49 1.22 -3.39
CA GLU A 131 14.68 1.42 -4.81
C GLU A 131 16.07 2.05 -5.08
N PRO A 132 16.78 1.60 -6.12
CA PRO A 132 18.05 2.18 -6.48
C PRO A 132 17.87 3.63 -6.94
N LEU A 133 18.80 4.50 -6.54
CA LEU A 133 18.80 5.87 -7.06
C LEU A 133 19.12 5.87 -8.56
N PRO A 134 18.36 6.62 -9.38
CA PRO A 134 18.66 6.74 -10.80
C PRO A 134 20.03 7.40 -10.99
N LYS A 135 20.84 6.84 -11.90
CA LYS A 135 22.17 7.39 -12.22
C LYS A 135 22.07 8.74 -12.93
N TYR A 136 21.06 8.92 -13.74
CA TYR A 136 20.80 10.12 -14.52
C TYR A 136 19.33 10.50 -14.40
N VAL A 137 19.07 11.78 -14.39
CA VAL A 137 17.71 12.35 -14.36
C VAL A 137 17.62 13.40 -15.45
N GLY A 138 16.59 13.30 -16.28
CA GLY A 138 16.24 14.29 -17.29
C GLY A 138 14.87 14.89 -16.98
N LEU A 139 14.63 16.11 -17.43
CA LEU A 139 13.34 16.77 -17.37
C LEU A 139 12.96 17.23 -18.78
N ALA A 140 11.77 16.83 -19.23
CA ALA A 140 11.15 17.35 -20.44
C ALA A 140 9.99 18.27 -20.04
N ILE A 141 9.93 19.45 -20.62
CA ILE A 141 8.82 20.40 -20.43
C ILE A 141 8.15 20.57 -21.78
N LEU A 142 6.88 20.18 -21.85
CA LEU A 142 6.05 20.28 -23.05
C LEU A 142 5.02 21.39 -22.84
N HIS A 143 4.87 22.26 -23.83
CA HIS A 143 3.91 23.35 -23.79
C HIS A 143 2.76 23.07 -24.74
N PHE A 144 1.54 23.26 -24.27
CA PHE A 144 0.30 23.09 -25.03
C PHE A 144 -0.54 24.37 -24.93
N THR A 145 -1.32 24.61 -25.94
CA THR A 145 -2.29 25.72 -25.96
C THR A 145 -3.69 25.27 -25.55
N ASP A 146 -3.91 23.95 -25.54
CA ASP A 146 -5.19 23.33 -25.18
C ASP A 146 -5.00 22.29 -24.08
N LEU A 147 -5.93 22.29 -23.11
CA LEU A 147 -5.89 21.40 -21.96
C LEU A 147 -6.08 19.92 -22.37
N ILE A 148 -6.99 19.65 -23.30
CA ILE A 148 -7.29 18.28 -23.72
C ILE A 148 -6.09 17.68 -24.45
N GLU A 149 -5.47 18.46 -25.34
CA GLU A 149 -4.23 18.05 -26.03
C GLU A 149 -3.13 17.68 -25.03
N SER A 150 -2.97 18.45 -23.94
CA SER A 150 -1.98 18.15 -22.91
C SER A 150 -2.30 16.86 -22.14
N MET A 151 -3.58 16.53 -21.94
CA MET A 151 -4.00 15.28 -21.30
C MET A 151 -3.77 14.08 -22.22
N GLU A 152 -4.07 14.21 -23.51
CA GLU A 152 -3.78 13.17 -24.51
C GLU A 152 -2.28 12.91 -24.62
N ALA A 153 -1.46 13.96 -24.64
CA ALA A 153 -0.01 13.84 -24.63
C ALA A 153 0.53 13.15 -23.36
N THR A 154 -0.15 13.35 -22.22
CA THR A 154 0.19 12.64 -20.98
C THR A 154 0.03 11.12 -21.13
N VAL A 155 -1.05 10.66 -21.79
CA VAL A 155 -1.28 9.23 -22.05
C VAL A 155 -0.17 8.66 -22.93
N ALA A 156 0.15 9.33 -24.02
CA ALA A 156 1.24 8.91 -24.92
C ALA A 156 2.60 8.90 -24.21
N THR A 157 2.87 9.91 -23.35
CA THR A 157 4.11 9.99 -22.59
C THR A 157 4.28 8.82 -21.61
N LEU A 158 3.19 8.29 -21.03
CA LEU A 158 3.24 7.15 -20.12
C LEU A 158 3.73 5.86 -20.79
N GLU A 159 3.55 5.71 -22.09
CA GLU A 159 4.04 4.55 -22.87
C GLU A 159 5.58 4.50 -22.89
N GLU A 160 6.25 5.65 -22.76
CA GLU A 160 7.72 5.76 -22.71
C GLU A 160 8.28 5.43 -21.30
N GLY A 161 7.45 5.09 -20.33
CA GLY A 161 7.86 4.70 -18.98
C GLY A 161 8.56 5.81 -18.17
N PRO A 162 8.06 7.05 -18.14
CA PRO A 162 8.68 8.13 -17.39
C PRO A 162 8.62 7.86 -15.90
N ALA A 163 9.59 8.41 -15.13
CA ALA A 163 9.61 8.31 -13.68
C ALA A 163 8.48 9.09 -13.01
N ALA A 164 8.02 10.16 -13.64
CA ALA A 164 6.88 10.97 -13.21
C ALA A 164 6.31 11.73 -14.40
N VAL A 165 5.00 12.00 -14.37
CA VAL A 165 4.32 12.94 -15.26
C VAL A 165 3.48 13.85 -14.40
N GLU A 166 3.61 15.17 -14.58
CA GLU A 166 2.80 16.17 -13.91
C GLU A 166 2.25 17.17 -14.93
N HIS A 167 0.98 17.48 -14.78
CA HIS A 167 0.34 18.55 -15.53
C HIS A 167 0.28 19.79 -14.64
N ILE A 168 0.71 20.94 -15.19
CA ILE A 168 0.68 22.23 -14.52
C ILE A 168 -0.17 23.16 -15.38
N GLY A 169 -1.30 23.64 -14.86
CA GLY A 169 -2.21 24.59 -15.50
C GLY A 169 -2.17 25.97 -14.87
#